data_f53b466d3721322d99f795ee0cd8af4a
#
_entry.id   f53b466d3721322d99f795ee0cd8af4a
#
_cell.length_a   1.000
_cell.length_b   1.000
_cell.length_c   1.000
_cell.angle_alpha   90.00
_cell.angle_beta   90.00
_cell.angle_gamma   90.00
#
_symmetry.space_group_name_H-M   'P 1'
#
loop_
_entity.id
_entity.type
_entity.pdbx_description
1 polymer ?
#
loop_
_entity_poly.entity_id
_entity_poly.type
_entity_poly.pdbx_seq_one_letter_code
_entity_poly.pdbx_strand_id
1 'polypeptide(L)'
;MSHATNPADGTRIRFTTAGPEGAPVVLLVHGSALSSAVWRAFGYVKALGGDFRLVMPDLRGHGRSDTPHEEDAYAMDAIVGDLLAVLDAAGADRVHYVGYSFGARAGLALAVAAPERLASLTLLGGSARPQEGAMDAMFFPGTVDVLEREGMDGFIRAWEERRRTPVDPATRSAFSKNDAQALAAYFRRSDREPGIGDETLAGIDVPVLAVVGSDDRLRVEDTRALSRTVPGARLAILRGVDHAETVSAALPAVETFLSARAGRKPTDTR
;
A
#
# COMPACT_ATOMS: atom_id res chain seq x y z
N MET A 1 0.91 -0.87 21.63
CA MET A 1 0.16 -0.69 20.38
C MET A 1 -0.25 0.77 20.34
N SER A 2 0.09 1.46 19.28
CA SER A 2 -0.13 2.91 19.17
C SER A 2 -1.28 3.21 18.24
N HIS A 3 -1.95 4.34 18.45
CA HIS A 3 -2.99 4.87 17.57
C HIS A 3 -2.66 6.33 17.26
N ALA A 4 -2.98 6.72 16.04
CA ALA A 4 -3.07 8.11 15.62
C ALA A 4 -4.55 8.44 15.38
N THR A 5 -4.92 9.70 15.53
CA THR A 5 -6.28 10.17 15.24
C THR A 5 -6.20 11.19 14.11
N ASN A 6 -6.92 10.96 13.03
CA ASN A 6 -7.03 11.93 11.95
C ASN A 6 -7.77 13.17 12.46
N PRO A 7 -7.15 14.35 12.44
CA PRO A 7 -7.78 15.56 13.00
C PRO A 7 -8.98 16.06 12.20
N ALA A 8 -9.12 15.62 10.92
CA ALA A 8 -10.20 16.09 10.05
C ALA A 8 -11.54 15.39 10.36
N ASP A 9 -11.52 14.11 10.75
CA ASP A 9 -12.74 13.31 10.92
C ASP A 9 -12.78 12.45 12.20
N GLY A 10 -11.69 12.44 12.99
CA GLY A 10 -11.60 11.68 14.23
C GLY A 10 -11.30 10.19 14.05
N THR A 11 -11.11 9.71 12.81
CA THR A 11 -10.80 8.30 12.53
C THR A 11 -9.51 7.88 13.23
N ARG A 12 -9.55 6.76 13.94
CA ARG A 12 -8.42 6.22 14.69
C ARG A 12 -7.69 5.19 13.85
N ILE A 13 -6.41 5.46 13.59
CA ILE A 13 -5.52 4.60 12.82
C ILE A 13 -4.57 3.88 13.74
N ARG A 14 -4.66 2.56 13.78
CA ARG A 14 -3.72 1.75 14.55
C ARG A 14 -2.43 1.60 13.77
N PHE A 15 -1.29 1.71 14.47
CA PHE A 15 0.01 1.39 13.89
C PHE A 15 0.92 0.64 14.86
N THR A 16 1.92 -0.02 14.31
CA THR A 16 3.00 -0.66 15.06
C THR A 16 4.34 -0.16 14.60
N THR A 17 5.31 -0.22 15.49
CA THR A 17 6.71 0.12 15.21
C THR A 17 7.61 -1.09 15.43
N ALA A 18 8.76 -1.09 14.75
CA ALA A 18 9.84 -2.05 14.96
C ALA A 18 11.18 -1.38 14.59
N GLY A 19 12.28 -1.93 15.08
CA GLY A 19 13.63 -1.39 14.83
C GLY A 19 14.07 -0.34 15.83
N PRO A 20 15.32 0.15 15.72
CA PRO A 20 15.92 1.03 16.72
C PRO A 20 15.34 2.45 16.66
N GLU A 21 15.15 3.04 17.84
CA GLU A 21 14.80 4.46 17.95
C GLU A 21 15.97 5.32 17.43
N GLY A 22 15.65 6.42 16.75
CA GLY A 22 16.65 7.33 16.16
C GLY A 22 17.21 6.88 14.81
N ALA A 23 16.91 5.67 14.34
CA ALA A 23 17.22 5.25 12.97
C ALA A 23 16.31 5.95 11.94
N PRO A 24 16.76 6.07 10.66
CA PRO A 24 15.89 6.57 9.60
C PRO A 24 14.56 5.81 9.54
N VAL A 25 13.47 6.54 9.36
CA VAL A 25 12.12 5.94 9.42
C VAL A 25 11.69 5.43 8.06
N VAL A 26 11.13 4.21 8.04
CA VAL A 26 10.42 3.64 6.88
C VAL A 26 8.95 3.47 7.23
N LEU A 27 8.07 4.13 6.49
CA LEU A 27 6.63 3.94 6.55
C LEU A 27 6.23 2.84 5.58
N LEU A 28 5.65 1.75 6.09
CA LEU A 28 5.25 0.58 5.31
C LEU A 28 3.72 0.51 5.22
N VAL A 29 3.13 0.75 4.03
CA VAL A 29 1.67 0.86 3.83
C VAL A 29 1.17 -0.27 2.95
N HIS A 30 0.27 -1.10 3.50
CA HIS A 30 -0.26 -2.31 2.86
C HIS A 30 -1.30 -2.02 1.77
N GLY A 31 -1.68 -3.05 1.01
CA GLY A 31 -2.71 -3.00 -0.03
C GLY A 31 -4.11 -3.33 0.50
N SER A 32 -5.10 -3.28 -0.42
CA SER A 32 -6.52 -3.55 -0.15
C SER A 32 -6.75 -4.91 0.51
N ALA A 33 -7.69 -4.97 1.44
CA ALA A 33 -8.11 -6.16 2.19
C ALA A 33 -7.00 -6.84 3.03
N LEU A 34 -5.82 -6.21 3.16
CA LEU A 34 -4.69 -6.66 3.96
C LEU A 34 -4.59 -5.87 5.28
N SER A 35 -3.49 -6.05 5.99
CA SER A 35 -3.14 -5.27 7.19
C SER A 35 -1.62 -5.14 7.31
N SER A 36 -1.15 -4.38 8.29
CA SER A 36 0.28 -4.24 8.59
C SER A 36 1.01 -5.58 8.85
N ALA A 37 0.27 -6.66 9.10
CA ALA A 37 0.83 -8.00 9.32
C ALA A 37 1.61 -8.53 8.10
N VAL A 38 1.27 -8.10 6.88
CA VAL A 38 1.95 -8.54 5.64
C VAL A 38 3.44 -8.22 5.67
N TRP A 39 3.86 -7.12 6.30
CA TRP A 39 5.24 -6.70 6.36
C TRP A 39 6.12 -7.65 7.19
N ARG A 40 5.54 -8.30 8.20
CA ARG A 40 6.21 -9.40 8.94
C ARG A 40 6.18 -10.69 8.14
N ALA A 41 5.03 -11.02 7.57
CA ALA A 41 4.83 -12.26 6.81
C ALA A 41 5.78 -12.36 5.62
N PHE A 42 6.00 -11.26 4.90
CA PHE A 42 6.89 -11.20 3.73
C PHE A 42 8.33 -10.75 4.04
N GLY A 43 8.73 -10.77 5.32
CA GLY A 43 10.14 -10.62 5.71
C GLY A 43 10.66 -9.20 5.82
N TYR A 44 9.88 -8.15 5.51
CA TYR A 44 10.32 -6.74 5.57
C TYR A 44 10.80 -6.33 6.94
N VAL A 45 10.08 -6.74 7.99
CA VAL A 45 10.49 -6.41 9.37
C VAL A 45 11.82 -7.05 9.74
N LYS A 46 12.06 -8.29 9.29
CA LYS A 46 13.34 -8.99 9.52
C LYS A 46 14.48 -8.33 8.74
N ALA A 47 14.24 -7.98 7.50
CA ALA A 47 15.26 -7.44 6.60
C ALA A 47 15.65 -5.99 6.92
N LEU A 48 14.66 -5.14 7.23
CA LEU A 48 14.87 -3.70 7.39
C LEU A 48 15.00 -3.27 8.86
N GLY A 49 14.44 -4.05 9.81
CA GLY A 49 14.31 -3.62 11.21
C GLY A 49 15.61 -3.55 11.99
N GLY A 50 16.74 -4.01 11.45
CA GLY A 50 18.07 -3.81 12.03
C GLY A 50 18.63 -2.39 11.77
N ASP A 51 18.24 -1.79 10.65
CA ASP A 51 18.81 -0.55 10.13
C ASP A 51 17.85 0.62 10.14
N PHE A 52 16.55 0.36 10.14
CA PHE A 52 15.50 1.36 10.04
C PHE A 52 14.49 1.21 11.18
N ARG A 53 13.94 2.33 11.61
CA ARG A 53 12.74 2.37 12.41
C ARG A 53 11.54 2.23 11.49
N LEU A 54 10.80 1.14 11.62
CA LEU A 54 9.64 0.82 10.79
C LEU A 54 8.37 1.33 11.45
N VAL A 55 7.52 2.01 10.68
CA VAL A 55 6.17 2.43 11.08
C VAL A 55 5.19 1.74 10.14
N MET A 56 4.25 0.96 10.68
CA MET A 56 3.37 0.09 9.91
C MET A 56 1.92 0.32 10.35
N PRO A 57 1.18 1.22 9.68
CA PRO A 57 -0.23 1.41 9.94
C PRO A 57 -1.09 0.28 9.37
N ASP A 58 -2.23 0.03 10.00
CA ASP A 58 -3.39 -0.53 9.34
C ASP A 58 -4.17 0.64 8.73
N LEU A 59 -4.45 0.61 7.43
CA LEU A 59 -5.27 1.65 6.80
C LEU A 59 -6.68 1.68 7.40
N ARG A 60 -7.38 2.84 7.33
CA ARG A 60 -8.82 2.87 7.70
C ARG A 60 -9.58 1.78 6.95
N GLY A 61 -10.58 1.21 7.57
CA GLY A 61 -11.33 0.08 7.03
C GLY A 61 -10.60 -1.26 7.10
N HIS A 62 -9.38 -1.33 7.64
CA HIS A 62 -8.54 -2.52 7.63
C HIS A 62 -7.93 -2.82 9.00
N GLY A 63 -7.66 -4.10 9.23
CA GLY A 63 -6.90 -4.57 10.38
C GLY A 63 -7.54 -4.22 11.73
N ARG A 64 -6.96 -3.28 12.47
CA ARG A 64 -7.43 -2.82 13.79
C ARG A 64 -7.64 -1.30 13.83
N SER A 65 -7.64 -0.64 12.70
CA SER A 65 -8.07 0.74 12.56
C SER A 65 -9.60 0.83 12.55
N ASP A 66 -10.13 2.02 12.74
CA ASP A 66 -11.56 2.24 12.62
C ASP A 66 -12.07 1.90 11.22
N THR A 67 -13.32 1.43 11.15
CA THR A 67 -13.96 0.88 9.95
C THR A 67 -15.23 1.66 9.60
N PRO A 68 -15.13 2.93 9.16
CA PRO A 68 -16.31 3.69 8.74
C PRO A 68 -17.01 2.99 7.57
N HIS A 69 -18.34 3.09 7.51
CA HIS A 69 -19.15 2.48 6.44
C HIS A 69 -19.58 3.47 5.37
N GLU A 70 -19.28 4.75 5.54
CA GLU A 70 -19.56 5.80 4.57
C GLU A 70 -18.49 5.84 3.49
N GLU A 71 -18.90 5.85 2.20
CA GLU A 71 -17.97 5.87 1.06
C GLU A 71 -17.01 7.06 1.09
N ASP A 72 -17.54 8.25 1.44
CA ASP A 72 -16.74 9.49 1.45
C ASP A 72 -15.64 9.49 2.52
N ALA A 73 -15.78 8.63 3.54
CA ALA A 73 -14.71 8.42 4.52
C ALA A 73 -13.44 7.82 3.91
N TYR A 74 -13.51 7.24 2.71
CA TYR A 74 -12.39 6.63 2.00
C TYR A 74 -11.82 7.51 0.87
N ALA A 75 -12.15 8.78 0.84
CA ALA A 75 -11.55 9.74 -0.09
C ALA A 75 -10.02 9.80 0.09
N MET A 76 -9.28 10.04 -0.99
CA MET A 76 -7.81 9.97 -0.95
C MET A 76 -7.18 11.02 -0.01
N ASP A 77 -7.80 12.18 0.13
CA ASP A 77 -7.37 13.20 1.09
C ASP A 77 -7.53 12.75 2.55
N ALA A 78 -8.60 12.01 2.88
CA ALA A 78 -8.76 11.40 4.19
C ALA A 78 -7.69 10.33 4.46
N ILE A 79 -7.35 9.49 3.46
CA ILE A 79 -6.26 8.52 3.55
C ILE A 79 -4.90 9.21 3.77
N VAL A 80 -4.63 10.30 3.04
CA VAL A 80 -3.41 11.11 3.24
C VAL A 80 -3.38 11.71 4.63
N GLY A 81 -4.50 12.24 5.12
CA GLY A 81 -4.64 12.76 6.48
C GLY A 81 -4.32 11.71 7.56
N ASP A 82 -4.75 10.46 7.35
CA ASP A 82 -4.40 9.34 8.24
C ASP A 82 -2.89 9.09 8.29
N LEU A 83 -2.26 9.05 7.10
CA LEU A 83 -0.82 8.80 7.01
C LEU A 83 -0.03 9.93 7.70
N LEU A 84 -0.42 11.18 7.52
CA LEU A 84 0.18 12.32 8.20
C LEU A 84 0.00 12.24 9.71
N ALA A 85 -1.22 11.92 10.19
CA ALA A 85 -1.48 11.72 11.62
C ALA A 85 -0.63 10.59 12.21
N VAL A 86 -0.41 9.49 11.46
CA VAL A 86 0.47 8.39 11.87
C VAL A 86 1.92 8.85 11.96
N LEU A 87 2.40 9.63 11.00
CA LEU A 87 3.77 10.16 11.03
C LEU A 87 3.98 11.08 12.24
N ASP A 88 3.03 11.97 12.51
CA ASP A 88 3.09 12.89 13.65
C ASP A 88 3.07 12.13 14.99
N ALA A 89 2.15 11.16 15.13
CA ALA A 89 2.07 10.31 16.32
C ALA A 89 3.29 9.41 16.52
N ALA A 90 3.98 9.06 15.42
CA ALA A 90 5.23 8.33 15.47
C ALA A 90 6.46 9.23 15.71
N GLY A 91 6.31 10.56 15.73
CA GLY A 91 7.42 11.51 15.81
C GLY A 91 8.36 11.41 14.60
N ALA A 92 7.81 11.25 13.40
CA ALA A 92 8.55 11.06 12.16
C ALA A 92 8.31 12.22 11.19
N ASP A 93 9.23 13.17 11.13
CA ASP A 93 9.10 14.37 10.28
C ASP A 93 9.23 14.02 8.79
N ARG A 94 10.19 13.16 8.45
CA ARG A 94 10.49 12.76 7.07
C ARG A 94 10.81 11.28 6.99
N VAL A 95 10.20 10.56 6.06
CA VAL A 95 10.29 9.10 5.99
C VAL A 95 10.63 8.58 4.59
N HIS A 96 11.21 7.40 4.52
CA HIS A 96 11.19 6.57 3.34
C HIS A 96 9.83 5.86 3.30
N TYR A 97 9.09 6.03 2.21
CA TYR A 97 7.78 5.39 2.04
C TYR A 97 7.91 4.11 1.22
N VAL A 98 7.26 3.04 1.64
CA VAL A 98 7.09 1.82 0.86
C VAL A 98 5.62 1.43 0.89
N GLY A 99 4.96 1.47 -0.26
CA GLY A 99 3.56 1.12 -0.39
C GLY A 99 3.33 -0.02 -1.37
N TYR A 100 2.40 -0.91 -1.03
CA TYR A 100 1.98 -2.01 -1.89
C TYR A 100 0.55 -1.79 -2.40
N SER A 101 0.34 -1.95 -3.72
CA SER A 101 -0.97 -1.87 -4.37
C SER A 101 -1.69 -0.55 -4.03
N PHE A 102 -2.79 -0.56 -3.29
CA PHE A 102 -3.44 0.67 -2.82
C PHE A 102 -2.52 1.52 -1.94
N GLY A 103 -1.68 0.92 -1.10
CA GLY A 103 -0.67 1.66 -0.34
C GLY A 103 0.33 2.39 -1.24
N ALA A 104 0.65 1.86 -2.43
CA ALA A 104 1.47 2.58 -3.40
C ALA A 104 0.72 3.81 -3.98
N ARG A 105 -0.59 3.68 -4.24
CA ARG A 105 -1.43 4.80 -4.67
C ARG A 105 -1.53 5.89 -3.59
N ALA A 106 -1.73 5.50 -2.33
CA ALA A 106 -1.72 6.42 -1.20
C ALA A 106 -0.37 7.15 -1.05
N GLY A 107 0.74 6.45 -1.33
CA GLY A 107 2.07 7.05 -1.36
C GLY A 107 2.27 8.08 -2.46
N LEU A 108 1.70 7.88 -3.65
CA LEU A 108 1.68 8.89 -4.71
C LEU A 108 0.87 10.12 -4.29
N ALA A 109 -0.31 9.92 -3.70
CA ALA A 109 -1.13 11.02 -3.19
C ALA A 109 -0.41 11.80 -2.08
N LEU A 110 0.27 11.11 -1.17
CA LEU A 110 1.09 11.76 -0.14
C LEU A 110 2.25 12.54 -0.75
N ALA A 111 2.90 12.02 -1.80
CA ALA A 111 4.01 12.71 -2.49
C ALA A 111 3.55 13.99 -3.19
N VAL A 112 2.30 14.06 -3.61
CA VAL A 112 1.68 15.27 -4.19
C VAL A 112 1.27 16.25 -3.08
N ALA A 113 0.67 15.76 -2.00
CA ALA A 113 0.09 16.61 -0.96
C ALA A 113 1.11 17.14 0.06
N ALA A 114 2.15 16.35 0.37
CA ALA A 114 3.14 16.68 1.39
C ALA A 114 4.53 16.08 1.02
N PRO A 115 5.14 16.51 -0.09
CA PRO A 115 6.42 15.97 -0.58
C PRO A 115 7.56 16.13 0.43
N GLU A 116 7.53 17.16 1.28
CA GLU A 116 8.51 17.42 2.34
C GLU A 116 8.56 16.31 3.40
N ARG A 117 7.46 15.55 3.57
CA ARG A 117 7.39 14.42 4.50
C ARG A 117 8.07 13.15 3.95
N LEU A 118 8.52 13.16 2.69
CA LEU A 118 9.10 12.01 2.02
C LEU A 118 10.59 12.18 1.71
N ALA A 119 11.41 11.28 2.22
CA ALA A 119 12.82 11.13 1.82
C ALA A 119 12.97 10.31 0.53
N SER A 120 12.08 9.36 0.31
CA SER A 120 11.95 8.60 -0.93
C SER A 120 10.60 7.87 -0.98
N LEU A 121 10.20 7.46 -2.17
CA LEU A 121 8.93 6.78 -2.44
C LEU A 121 9.19 5.45 -3.17
N THR A 122 8.74 4.34 -2.59
CA THR A 122 8.77 3.02 -3.23
C THR A 122 7.35 2.53 -3.46
N LEU A 123 7.05 2.18 -4.71
CA LEU A 123 5.73 1.79 -5.19
C LEU A 123 5.77 0.34 -5.69
N LEU A 124 5.09 -0.55 -5.00
CA LEU A 124 5.02 -1.97 -5.33
C LEU A 124 3.66 -2.28 -5.97
N GLY A 125 3.62 -2.53 -7.26
CA GLY A 125 2.39 -2.84 -8.01
C GLY A 125 1.34 -1.72 -7.96
N GLY A 126 1.78 -0.46 -7.91
CA GLY A 126 0.90 0.72 -7.85
C GLY A 126 0.50 1.24 -9.23
N SER A 127 -0.58 2.02 -9.27
CA SER A 127 -1.04 2.76 -10.44
C SER A 127 -1.47 4.18 -10.05
N ALA A 128 -1.14 5.14 -10.92
CA ALA A 128 -1.65 6.51 -10.83
C ALA A 128 -2.92 6.73 -11.66
N ARG A 129 -3.34 5.74 -12.45
CA ARG A 129 -4.50 5.82 -13.35
C ARG A 129 -5.83 5.74 -12.58
N PRO A 130 -6.95 6.19 -13.19
CA PRO A 130 -8.29 5.95 -12.64
C PRO A 130 -8.49 4.46 -12.34
N GLN A 131 -9.29 4.16 -11.33
CA GLN A 131 -9.47 2.79 -10.83
C GLN A 131 -10.86 2.22 -11.14
N GLU A 132 -11.64 2.86 -12.02
CA GLU A 132 -12.97 2.39 -12.41
C GLU A 132 -12.93 0.92 -12.85
N GLY A 133 -13.76 0.09 -12.22
CA GLY A 133 -13.83 -1.35 -12.47
C GLY A 133 -12.60 -2.15 -12.01
N ALA A 134 -11.62 -1.54 -11.35
CA ALA A 134 -10.38 -2.21 -10.95
C ALA A 134 -10.62 -3.32 -9.93
N MET A 135 -11.58 -3.15 -9.02
CA MET A 135 -11.89 -4.16 -8.00
C MET A 135 -12.54 -5.40 -8.65
N ASP A 136 -13.47 -5.20 -9.57
CA ASP A 136 -14.10 -6.29 -10.34
C ASP A 136 -13.07 -7.02 -11.22
N ALA A 137 -12.17 -6.29 -11.85
CA ALA A 137 -11.08 -6.88 -12.64
C ALA A 137 -10.10 -7.69 -11.78
N MET A 138 -9.83 -7.26 -10.57
CA MET A 138 -8.87 -7.89 -9.63
C MET A 138 -9.47 -9.14 -8.98
N PHE A 139 -10.72 -9.09 -8.56
CA PHE A 139 -11.37 -10.18 -7.83
C PHE A 139 -12.38 -10.93 -8.73
N PHE A 140 -13.56 -10.36 -8.92
CA PHE A 140 -14.61 -10.92 -9.77
C PHE A 140 -15.69 -9.86 -10.05
N PRO A 141 -16.47 -9.98 -11.14
CA PRO A 141 -17.57 -9.05 -11.43
C PRO A 141 -18.61 -9.02 -10.30
N GLY A 142 -19.02 -7.82 -9.87
CA GLY A 142 -19.98 -7.63 -8.78
C GLY A 142 -19.37 -7.80 -7.38
N THR A 143 -18.08 -7.62 -7.25
CA THR A 143 -17.33 -7.75 -5.98
C THR A 143 -17.98 -7.00 -4.83
N VAL A 144 -18.38 -5.75 -5.05
CA VAL A 144 -18.97 -4.90 -4.00
C VAL A 144 -20.35 -5.42 -3.60
N ASP A 145 -21.18 -5.80 -4.54
CA ASP A 145 -22.53 -6.32 -4.27
C ASP A 145 -22.48 -7.62 -3.44
N VAL A 146 -21.51 -8.47 -3.69
CA VAL A 146 -21.29 -9.69 -2.90
C VAL A 146 -20.83 -9.36 -1.49
N LEU A 147 -19.90 -8.40 -1.31
CA LEU A 147 -19.48 -7.94 0.02
C LEU A 147 -20.67 -7.45 0.84
N GLU A 148 -21.54 -6.64 0.26
CA GLU A 148 -22.72 -6.07 0.96
C GLU A 148 -23.77 -7.12 1.33
N ARG A 149 -24.03 -8.08 0.44
CA ARG A 149 -25.09 -9.05 0.66
C ARG A 149 -24.66 -10.31 1.40
N GLU A 150 -23.43 -10.76 1.20
CA GLU A 150 -22.96 -12.06 1.64
C GLU A 150 -21.72 -11.96 2.56
N GLY A 151 -21.21 -10.74 2.79
CA GLY A 151 -20.06 -10.51 3.66
C GLY A 151 -18.77 -11.10 3.12
N MET A 152 -17.77 -11.20 4.01
CA MET A 152 -16.45 -11.72 3.65
C MET A 152 -16.45 -13.19 3.25
N ASP A 153 -17.34 -14.01 3.81
CA ASP A 153 -17.44 -15.43 3.44
C ASP A 153 -17.94 -15.59 2.00
N GLY A 154 -18.95 -14.80 1.60
CA GLY A 154 -19.45 -14.75 0.23
C GLY A 154 -18.37 -14.28 -0.75
N PHE A 155 -17.67 -13.20 -0.38
CA PHE A 155 -16.57 -12.68 -1.17
C PHE A 155 -15.47 -13.72 -1.40
N ILE A 156 -14.99 -14.39 -0.35
CA ILE A 156 -13.92 -15.39 -0.46
C ILE A 156 -14.38 -16.57 -1.34
N ARG A 157 -15.62 -17.06 -1.15
CA ARG A 157 -16.20 -18.13 -1.95
C ARG A 157 -16.25 -17.77 -3.44
N ALA A 158 -16.81 -16.59 -3.79
CA ALA A 158 -16.92 -16.13 -5.17
C ALA A 158 -15.54 -15.91 -5.81
N TRP A 159 -14.56 -15.43 -5.03
CA TRP A 159 -13.20 -15.27 -5.52
C TRP A 159 -12.53 -16.61 -5.82
N GLU A 160 -12.70 -17.63 -4.96
CA GLU A 160 -12.21 -18.99 -5.20
C GLU A 160 -12.85 -19.62 -6.45
N GLU A 161 -14.15 -19.46 -6.63
CA GLU A 161 -14.87 -19.91 -7.83
C GLU A 161 -14.29 -19.26 -9.09
N ARG A 162 -14.06 -17.96 -9.07
CA ARG A 162 -13.46 -17.21 -10.21
C ARG A 162 -12.05 -17.69 -10.54
N ARG A 163 -11.23 -17.93 -9.52
CA ARG A 163 -9.83 -18.40 -9.66
C ARG A 163 -9.74 -19.87 -10.02
N ARG A 164 -10.76 -20.64 -9.74
CA ARG A 164 -10.76 -22.12 -9.83
C ARG A 164 -9.69 -22.77 -8.93
N THR A 165 -9.25 -22.09 -7.90
CA THR A 165 -8.26 -22.54 -6.93
C THR A 165 -8.60 -21.97 -5.56
N PRO A 166 -8.49 -22.76 -4.48
CA PRO A 166 -8.66 -22.25 -3.13
C PRO A 166 -7.70 -21.09 -2.83
N VAL A 167 -8.16 -20.14 -2.04
CA VAL A 167 -7.30 -19.14 -1.40
C VAL A 167 -6.51 -19.85 -0.31
N ASP A 168 -5.19 -19.58 -0.23
CA ASP A 168 -4.38 -20.19 0.81
C ASP A 168 -4.86 -19.81 2.22
N PRO A 169 -4.64 -20.68 3.24
CA PRO A 169 -5.20 -20.48 4.58
C PRO A 169 -4.79 -19.16 5.24
N ALA A 170 -3.59 -18.66 4.97
CA ALA A 170 -3.10 -17.42 5.57
C ALA A 170 -3.83 -16.18 4.96
N THR A 171 -3.95 -16.13 3.64
CA THR A 171 -4.72 -15.12 2.92
C THR A 171 -6.20 -15.17 3.31
N ARG A 172 -6.81 -16.38 3.35
CA ARG A 172 -8.20 -16.55 3.81
C ARG A 172 -8.38 -16.00 5.21
N SER A 173 -7.49 -16.34 6.15
CA SER A 173 -7.54 -15.84 7.53
C SER A 173 -7.35 -14.32 7.63
N ALA A 174 -6.57 -13.72 6.74
CA ALA A 174 -6.38 -12.26 6.70
C ALA A 174 -7.66 -11.57 6.19
N PHE A 175 -8.21 -12.09 5.09
CA PHE A 175 -9.40 -11.52 4.45
C PHE A 175 -10.66 -11.65 5.33
N SER A 176 -10.90 -12.81 5.94
CA SER A 176 -12.08 -13.06 6.78
C SER A 176 -12.17 -12.15 8.02
N LYS A 177 -11.11 -11.43 8.36
CA LYS A 177 -11.08 -10.50 9.49
C LYS A 177 -11.50 -9.07 9.11
N ASN A 178 -11.67 -8.78 7.82
CA ASN A 178 -12.11 -7.45 7.40
C ASN A 178 -13.61 -7.26 7.69
N ASP A 179 -13.98 -6.02 7.96
CA ASP A 179 -15.37 -5.58 7.96
C ASP A 179 -15.85 -5.47 6.51
N ALA A 180 -16.85 -6.28 6.14
CA ALA A 180 -17.30 -6.36 4.76
C ALA A 180 -17.98 -5.06 4.29
N GLN A 181 -18.70 -4.35 5.17
CA GLN A 181 -19.36 -3.08 4.84
C GLN A 181 -18.33 -1.96 4.65
N ALA A 182 -17.33 -1.90 5.52
CA ALA A 182 -16.22 -0.97 5.39
C ALA A 182 -15.42 -1.23 4.08
N LEU A 183 -15.19 -2.50 3.76
CA LEU A 183 -14.47 -2.88 2.54
C LEU A 183 -15.29 -2.56 1.27
N ALA A 184 -16.61 -2.74 1.31
CA ALA A 184 -17.52 -2.35 0.23
C ALA A 184 -17.51 -0.83 0.00
N ALA A 185 -17.64 -0.04 1.07
CA ALA A 185 -17.56 1.43 1.01
C ALA A 185 -16.22 1.90 0.44
N TYR A 186 -15.12 1.31 0.92
CA TYR A 186 -13.78 1.57 0.41
C TYR A 186 -13.64 1.23 -1.09
N PHE A 187 -14.14 0.08 -1.55
CA PHE A 187 -14.05 -0.31 -2.97
C PHE A 187 -14.88 0.61 -3.86
N ARG A 188 -16.12 0.97 -3.46
CA ARG A 188 -16.94 1.94 -4.20
C ARG A 188 -16.22 3.29 -4.34
N ARG A 189 -15.61 3.77 -3.27
CA ARG A 189 -14.89 5.05 -3.30
C ARG A 189 -13.64 4.95 -4.15
N SER A 190 -12.89 3.86 -4.03
CA SER A 190 -11.68 3.62 -4.82
C SER A 190 -11.95 3.60 -6.33
N ASP A 191 -13.05 3.00 -6.77
CA ASP A 191 -13.44 2.96 -8.19
C ASP A 191 -13.73 4.36 -8.76
N ARG A 192 -14.10 5.32 -7.93
CA ARG A 192 -14.37 6.71 -8.34
C ARG A 192 -13.14 7.62 -8.30
N GLU A 193 -12.01 7.13 -7.84
CA GLU A 193 -10.79 7.94 -7.76
C GLU A 193 -10.28 8.29 -9.17
N PRO A 194 -10.14 9.60 -9.49
CA PRO A 194 -9.88 10.06 -10.85
C PRO A 194 -8.45 9.76 -11.34
N GLY A 195 -7.58 9.30 -10.46
CA GLY A 195 -6.17 9.16 -10.78
C GLY A 195 -5.39 10.47 -10.60
N ILE A 196 -4.09 10.39 -10.88
CA ILE A 196 -3.16 11.53 -10.82
C ILE A 196 -2.69 11.81 -12.24
N GLY A 197 -2.89 13.05 -12.71
CA GLY A 197 -2.52 13.47 -14.06
C GLY A 197 -1.01 13.49 -14.29
N ASP A 198 -0.59 13.35 -15.53
CA ASP A 198 0.83 13.25 -15.90
C ASP A 198 1.61 14.54 -15.53
N GLU A 199 1.00 15.72 -15.61
CA GLU A 199 1.62 16.99 -15.18
C GLU A 199 1.93 16.99 -13.67
N THR A 200 1.00 16.53 -12.85
CA THR A 200 1.18 16.40 -11.40
C THR A 200 2.27 15.35 -11.08
N LEU A 201 2.27 14.22 -11.79
CA LEU A 201 3.29 13.19 -11.64
C LEU A 201 4.68 13.70 -12.01
N ALA A 202 4.79 14.51 -13.07
CA ALA A 202 6.04 15.15 -13.50
C ALA A 202 6.59 16.14 -12.47
N GLY A 203 5.74 16.64 -11.57
CA GLY A 203 6.13 17.52 -10.46
C GLY A 203 6.67 16.79 -9.22
N ILE A 204 6.66 15.46 -9.18
CA ILE A 204 7.19 14.69 -8.04
C ILE A 204 8.72 14.75 -8.07
N ASP A 205 9.32 15.39 -7.06
CA ASP A 205 10.77 15.63 -6.95
C ASP A 205 11.45 14.75 -5.87
N VAL A 206 10.76 13.76 -5.33
CA VAL A 206 11.37 12.79 -4.41
C VAL A 206 11.92 11.59 -5.19
N PRO A 207 13.02 10.95 -4.73
CA PRO A 207 13.52 9.74 -5.39
C PRO A 207 12.48 8.62 -5.39
N VAL A 208 12.13 8.09 -6.57
CA VAL A 208 11.11 7.05 -6.74
C VAL A 208 11.73 5.74 -7.21
N LEU A 209 11.29 4.62 -6.60
CA LEU A 209 11.44 3.25 -7.10
C LEU A 209 10.05 2.69 -7.39
N ALA A 210 9.79 2.35 -8.64
CA ALA A 210 8.57 1.64 -9.06
C ALA A 210 8.92 0.17 -9.34
N VAL A 211 8.22 -0.75 -8.67
CA VAL A 211 8.44 -2.20 -8.81
C VAL A 211 7.13 -2.86 -9.21
N VAL A 212 7.18 -3.75 -10.20
CA VAL A 212 6.01 -4.47 -10.68
C VAL A 212 6.40 -5.85 -11.19
N GLY A 213 5.52 -6.83 -11.04
CA GLY A 213 5.67 -8.14 -11.67
C GLY A 213 5.39 -8.09 -13.17
N SER A 214 6.10 -8.90 -13.96
CA SER A 214 5.85 -8.98 -15.42
C SER A 214 4.48 -9.58 -15.75
N ASP A 215 3.94 -10.39 -14.84
CA ASP A 215 2.67 -11.09 -15.00
C ASP A 215 1.50 -10.34 -14.32
N ASP A 216 1.78 -9.21 -13.69
CA ASP A 216 0.77 -8.25 -13.20
C ASP A 216 0.17 -7.46 -14.36
N ARG A 217 -0.72 -8.10 -15.10
CA ARG A 217 -1.33 -7.55 -16.33
C ARG A 217 -2.10 -6.24 -16.11
N LEU A 218 -2.58 -6.01 -14.88
CA LEU A 218 -3.33 -4.80 -14.54
C LEU A 218 -2.41 -3.61 -14.26
N ARG A 219 -1.16 -3.85 -13.85
CA ARG A 219 -0.27 -2.80 -13.32
C ARG A 219 1.01 -2.58 -14.10
N VAL A 220 1.46 -3.56 -14.89
CA VAL A 220 2.78 -3.48 -15.54
C VAL A 220 2.90 -2.27 -16.48
N GLU A 221 1.89 -2.00 -17.30
CA GLU A 221 1.93 -0.87 -18.23
C GLU A 221 1.72 0.47 -17.50
N ASP A 222 0.87 0.53 -16.47
CA ASP A 222 0.69 1.72 -15.64
C ASP A 222 1.99 2.08 -14.91
N THR A 223 2.69 1.09 -14.35
CA THR A 223 3.96 1.29 -13.65
C THR A 223 5.06 1.73 -14.63
N ARG A 224 5.08 1.19 -15.85
CA ARG A 224 5.98 1.66 -16.92
C ARG A 224 5.71 3.11 -17.30
N ALA A 225 4.43 3.48 -17.47
CA ALA A 225 4.04 4.84 -17.81
C ALA A 225 4.44 5.81 -16.68
N LEU A 226 4.11 5.48 -15.42
CA LEU A 226 4.49 6.25 -14.24
C LEU A 226 5.99 6.49 -14.18
N SER A 227 6.82 5.44 -14.41
CA SER A 227 8.27 5.56 -14.34
C SER A 227 8.88 6.42 -15.46
N ARG A 228 8.17 6.61 -16.57
CA ARG A 228 8.57 7.55 -17.64
C ARG A 228 8.17 8.98 -17.34
N THR A 229 7.05 9.17 -16.61
CA THR A 229 6.49 10.50 -16.30
C THR A 229 7.18 11.12 -15.08
N VAL A 230 7.45 10.35 -14.03
CA VAL A 230 8.11 10.87 -12.82
C VAL A 230 9.61 11.04 -13.06
N PRO A 231 10.18 12.26 -12.89
CA PRO A 231 11.59 12.51 -13.15
C PRO A 231 12.51 11.64 -12.29
N GLY A 232 13.48 10.98 -12.92
CA GLY A 232 14.47 10.16 -12.21
C GLY A 232 13.93 8.90 -11.54
N ALA A 233 12.67 8.52 -11.79
CA ALA A 233 12.11 7.29 -11.26
C ALA A 233 12.87 6.07 -11.80
N ARG A 234 13.15 5.12 -10.91
CA ARG A 234 13.75 3.83 -11.25
C ARG A 234 12.64 2.80 -11.40
N LEU A 235 12.71 1.98 -12.44
CA LEU A 235 11.77 0.89 -12.70
C LEU A 235 12.46 -0.46 -12.49
N ALA A 236 11.85 -1.34 -11.72
CA ALA A 236 12.22 -2.74 -11.59
C ALA A 236 11.04 -3.63 -12.01
N ILE A 237 11.23 -4.48 -13.01
CA ILE A 237 10.23 -5.45 -13.45
C ILE A 237 10.69 -6.84 -13.02
N LEU A 238 9.88 -7.48 -12.18
CA LEU A 238 10.15 -8.80 -11.63
C LEU A 238 9.59 -9.86 -12.57
N ARG A 239 10.48 -10.65 -13.17
CA ARG A 239 10.10 -11.64 -14.19
C ARG A 239 9.30 -12.81 -13.61
N GLY A 240 8.15 -13.14 -14.24
CA GLY A 240 7.30 -14.26 -13.83
C GLY A 240 6.57 -14.04 -12.51
N VAL A 241 6.44 -12.80 -12.05
CA VAL A 241 5.82 -12.42 -10.78
C VAL A 241 4.47 -11.77 -11.09
N ASP A 242 3.42 -12.20 -10.39
CA ASP A 242 2.09 -11.60 -10.46
C ASP A 242 1.90 -10.46 -9.44
N HIS A 243 0.66 -9.92 -9.36
CA HIS A 243 0.33 -8.83 -8.44
C HIS A 243 0.55 -9.25 -6.97
N ALA A 244 0.04 -10.41 -6.57
CA ALA A 244 0.10 -10.87 -5.19
C ALA A 244 1.53 -11.19 -4.74
N GLU A 245 2.34 -11.73 -5.64
CA GLU A 245 3.74 -12.08 -5.39
C GLU A 245 4.66 -10.85 -5.35
N THR A 246 4.25 -9.73 -5.99
CA THR A 246 5.09 -8.52 -6.09
C THR A 246 5.59 -8.04 -4.73
N VAL A 247 4.75 -8.07 -3.68
CA VAL A 247 5.14 -7.58 -2.35
C VAL A 247 6.29 -8.39 -1.77
N SER A 248 6.30 -9.70 -1.91
CA SER A 248 7.39 -10.55 -1.39
C SER A 248 8.64 -10.51 -2.28
N ALA A 249 8.45 -10.58 -3.59
CA ALA A 249 9.54 -10.62 -4.56
C ALA A 249 10.31 -9.29 -4.68
N ALA A 250 9.70 -8.16 -4.31
CA ALA A 250 10.31 -6.83 -4.36
C ALA A 250 11.33 -6.56 -3.26
N LEU A 251 11.34 -7.34 -2.17
CA LEU A 251 12.15 -7.05 -0.99
C LEU A 251 13.62 -6.75 -1.30
N PRO A 252 14.37 -7.52 -2.13
CA PRO A 252 15.77 -7.22 -2.42
C PRO A 252 15.98 -5.87 -3.12
N ALA A 253 15.06 -5.48 -4.02
CA ALA A 253 15.11 -4.19 -4.70
C ALA A 253 14.84 -3.04 -3.73
N VAL A 254 13.91 -3.22 -2.79
CA VAL A 254 13.59 -2.25 -1.73
C VAL A 254 14.77 -2.06 -0.79
N GLU A 255 15.41 -3.14 -0.31
CA GLU A 255 16.60 -3.08 0.54
C GLU A 255 17.73 -2.30 -0.14
N THR A 256 18.03 -2.64 -1.40
CA THR A 256 19.06 -1.95 -2.18
C THR A 256 18.76 -0.46 -2.32
N PHE A 257 17.51 -0.11 -2.61
CA PHE A 257 17.11 1.26 -2.81
C PHE A 257 17.16 2.09 -1.54
N LEU A 258 16.73 1.55 -0.41
CA LEU A 258 16.74 2.21 0.90
C LEU A 258 18.17 2.36 1.44
N SER A 259 18.99 1.31 1.37
CA SER A 259 20.39 1.33 1.84
C SER A 259 21.23 2.39 1.14
N ALA A 260 21.06 2.53 -0.18
CA ALA A 260 21.75 3.56 -0.96
C ALA A 260 21.39 5.00 -0.54
N ARG A 261 20.22 5.21 0.09
CA ARG A 261 19.72 6.53 0.55
C ARG A 261 20.02 6.82 2.02
N ALA A 262 20.17 5.76 2.81
CA ALA A 262 20.61 5.87 4.20
C ALA A 262 22.15 6.08 4.33
N GLY A 263 22.87 6.22 3.20
CA GLY A 263 24.34 6.39 3.20
C GLY A 263 25.11 5.11 3.57
N ARG A 264 24.49 3.94 3.43
CA ARG A 264 25.05 2.63 3.79
C ARG A 264 25.46 1.83 2.56
N LYS A 265 26.59 1.12 2.66
CA LYS A 265 26.95 0.12 1.63
C LYS A 265 25.99 -1.09 1.75
N PRO A 266 25.54 -1.68 0.62
CA PRO A 266 24.80 -2.93 0.66
C PRO A 266 25.61 -3.97 1.42
N THR A 267 24.97 -4.67 2.36
CA THR A 267 25.59 -5.84 2.99
C THR A 267 25.72 -6.93 1.94
N ASP A 268 26.96 -7.36 1.65
CA ASP A 268 27.22 -8.56 0.88
C ASP A 268 26.54 -9.74 1.56
N THR A 269 25.39 -10.14 1.06
CA THR A 269 24.77 -11.42 1.42
C THR A 269 25.61 -12.53 0.80
N ARG A 270 26.44 -13.19 1.65
CA ARG A 270 27.08 -14.47 1.32
C ARG A 270 26.05 -15.60 1.36
#